data_df0d2526353ddc5b9d2d0ccd8636c04b
#
_entry.id   df0d2526353ddc5b9d2d0ccd8636c04b
#
_cell.length_a   1.000
_cell.length_b   1.000
_cell.length_c   1.000
_cell.angle_alpha   90.00
_cell.angle_beta   90.00
_cell.angle_gamma   90.00
#
_symmetry.space_group_name_H-M   'P 1'
#
loop_
_entity.id
_entity.type
_entity.pdbx_description
1 polymer ?
#
loop_
_entity_poly.entity_id
_entity_poly.type
_entity_poly.pdbx_seq_one_letter_code
_entity_poly.pdbx_strand_id
1 'polypeptide(L)'
;MSPRHLFLLALLPALAATAAETPERQRPVGAAQAVNITHTLRQIPEACARLEGTFTGDAAQPYRFVVARTSEQCQPRAKFVDFDKAQPSEAKGWKLNDVIRVPSAACPTQQAVVRVWRLPVEQKLQLDGQGQSRIYLEEAKKQAAAGQIAEIPMYAAKMTVEGKACP
;
A
#
# COMPACT_ATOMS: atom_id res chain seq x y z
N MET A 1 66.64 4.90 -18.30
CA MET A 1 65.78 3.85 -17.72
C MET A 1 64.81 4.55 -16.79
N SER A 2 63.55 4.79 -17.21
CA SER A 2 62.52 5.49 -16.42
C SER A 2 61.48 4.47 -15.94
N PRO A 3 61.15 4.39 -14.65
CA PRO A 3 60.06 3.53 -14.18
C PRO A 3 58.72 4.22 -14.41
N ARG A 4 57.87 3.50 -15.16
CA ARG A 4 56.45 3.85 -15.34
C ARG A 4 55.67 3.44 -14.09
N HIS A 5 55.16 4.42 -13.33
CA HIS A 5 54.22 4.16 -12.24
C HIS A 5 52.83 3.90 -12.83
N LEU A 6 52.39 2.62 -12.72
CA LEU A 6 51.00 2.25 -12.96
C LEU A 6 50.14 2.67 -11.75
N PHE A 7 49.29 3.67 -11.93
CA PHE A 7 48.23 3.97 -10.96
C PHE A 7 47.06 3.01 -11.20
N LEU A 8 46.89 2.04 -10.30
CA LEU A 8 45.67 1.26 -10.22
C LEU A 8 44.56 2.14 -9.55
N LEU A 9 43.62 2.61 -10.36
CA LEU A 9 42.37 3.19 -9.83
C LEU A 9 41.47 2.04 -9.33
N ALA A 10 41.37 1.88 -8.03
CA ALA A 10 40.38 0.99 -7.41
C ALA A 10 39.00 1.66 -7.50
N LEU A 11 38.13 1.18 -8.40
CA LEU A 11 36.71 1.49 -8.41
C LEU A 11 36.06 0.80 -7.20
N LEU A 12 35.71 1.57 -6.16
CA LEU A 12 34.83 1.12 -5.09
C LEU A 12 33.39 1.16 -5.59
N PRO A 13 32.62 0.05 -5.54
CA PRO A 13 31.20 0.10 -5.82
C PRO A 13 30.50 0.89 -4.70
N ALA A 14 29.87 2.00 -5.07
CA ALA A 14 28.97 2.73 -4.19
C ALA A 14 27.73 1.84 -3.92
N LEU A 15 27.67 1.25 -2.72
CA LEU A 15 26.43 0.66 -2.21
C LEU A 15 25.42 1.80 -2.04
N ALA A 16 24.48 1.90 -2.97
CA ALA A 16 23.30 2.74 -2.81
C ALA A 16 22.49 2.17 -1.63
N ALA A 17 22.64 2.75 -0.45
CA ALA A 17 21.73 2.49 0.65
C ALA A 17 20.34 3.00 0.21
N THR A 18 19.43 2.08 -0.11
CA THR A 18 18.03 2.41 -0.29
C THR A 18 17.50 2.89 1.05
N ALA A 19 17.24 4.20 1.15
CA ALA A 19 16.58 4.75 2.32
C ALA A 19 15.26 4.00 2.50
N ALA A 20 15.03 3.48 3.71
CA ALA A 20 13.76 2.80 4.03
C ALA A 20 12.64 3.84 3.91
N GLU A 21 11.67 3.56 3.04
CA GLU A 21 10.51 4.44 2.84
C GLU A 21 9.76 4.62 4.18
N THR A 22 9.53 5.87 4.56
CA THR A 22 8.80 6.20 5.79
C THR A 22 7.32 6.24 5.48
N PRO A 23 6.48 5.41 6.12
CA PRO A 23 5.05 5.41 5.88
C PRO A 23 4.40 6.70 6.40
N GLU A 24 3.37 7.18 5.70
CA GLU A 24 2.56 8.34 6.13
C GLU A 24 1.86 8.07 7.47
N ARG A 25 1.60 6.81 7.79
CA ARG A 25 1.03 6.36 9.07
C ARG A 25 2.03 5.53 9.82
N GLN A 26 2.39 5.98 11.01
CA GLN A 26 3.19 5.22 11.95
C GLN A 26 2.27 4.41 12.86
N ARG A 27 2.36 3.08 12.80
CA ARG A 27 1.57 2.19 13.65
C ARG A 27 2.46 1.41 14.60
N PRO A 28 2.03 1.19 15.85
CA PRO A 28 2.64 0.17 16.68
C PRO A 28 2.35 -1.22 16.09
N VAL A 29 3.13 -2.20 16.48
CA VAL A 29 2.86 -3.60 16.18
C VAL A 29 1.51 -3.99 16.78
N GLY A 30 0.66 -4.64 15.99
CA GLY A 30 -0.65 -5.10 16.44
C GLY A 30 -0.59 -6.23 17.46
N ALA A 31 -1.74 -6.56 18.05
CA ALA A 31 -1.87 -7.72 18.92
C ALA A 31 -1.66 -9.02 18.12
N ALA A 32 -1.04 -10.02 18.76
CA ALA A 32 -0.86 -11.34 18.15
C ALA A 32 -2.22 -12.00 17.85
N GLN A 33 -2.31 -12.61 16.67
CA GLN A 33 -3.54 -13.21 16.17
C GLN A 33 -3.44 -14.74 16.12
N ALA A 34 -4.51 -15.41 16.52
CA ALA A 34 -4.59 -16.85 16.49
C ALA A 34 -4.82 -17.38 15.06
N VAL A 35 -4.45 -18.66 14.86
CA VAL A 35 -4.69 -19.37 13.60
C VAL A 35 -6.18 -19.53 13.35
N ASN A 36 -6.60 -19.40 12.08
CA ASN A 36 -7.97 -19.50 11.59
C ASN A 36 -8.94 -18.42 12.14
N ILE A 37 -8.40 -17.36 12.73
CA ILE A 37 -9.21 -16.20 13.13
C ILE A 37 -8.98 -15.07 12.13
N THR A 38 -10.05 -14.66 11.44
CA THR A 38 -10.02 -13.51 10.55
C THR A 38 -10.07 -12.22 11.36
N HIS A 39 -9.18 -11.32 11.07
CA HIS A 39 -9.10 -10.01 11.73
C HIS A 39 -9.02 -8.87 10.71
N THR A 40 -9.57 -7.74 11.09
CA THR A 40 -9.49 -6.53 10.26
C THR A 40 -8.14 -5.86 10.46
N LEU A 41 -7.42 -5.67 9.38
CA LEU A 41 -6.15 -4.94 9.33
C LEU A 41 -6.38 -3.43 9.24
N ARG A 42 -7.26 -3.03 8.33
CA ARG A 42 -7.59 -1.63 8.06
C ARG A 42 -8.87 -1.50 7.26
N GLN A 43 -9.60 -0.41 7.50
CA GLN A 43 -10.64 0.07 6.61
C GLN A 43 -10.12 1.26 5.80
N ILE A 44 -10.48 1.30 4.52
CA ILE A 44 -10.21 2.41 3.59
C ILE A 44 -11.58 2.85 3.04
N PRO A 45 -12.30 3.70 3.79
CA PRO A 45 -13.67 4.06 3.45
C PRO A 45 -13.80 4.72 2.08
N GLU A 46 -12.79 5.49 1.66
CA GLU A 46 -12.77 6.16 0.37
C GLU A 46 -12.79 5.16 -0.80
N ALA A 47 -12.18 3.99 -0.62
CA ALA A 47 -12.13 2.93 -1.62
C ALA A 47 -13.21 1.86 -1.39
N CYS A 48 -14.11 2.04 -0.41
CA CYS A 48 -15.06 1.02 0.02
C CYS A 48 -14.39 -0.33 0.32
N ALA A 49 -13.18 -0.30 0.85
CA ALA A 49 -12.36 -1.47 1.07
C ALA A 49 -12.09 -1.74 2.55
N ARG A 50 -12.10 -3.02 2.92
CA ARG A 50 -11.66 -3.53 4.21
C ARG A 50 -10.58 -4.57 3.97
N LEU A 51 -9.40 -4.32 4.54
CA LEU A 51 -8.28 -5.25 4.48
C LEU A 51 -8.41 -6.23 5.63
N GLU A 52 -8.42 -7.52 5.32
CA GLU A 52 -8.56 -8.61 6.27
C GLU A 52 -7.39 -9.57 6.16
N GLY A 53 -7.07 -10.21 7.27
CA GLY A 53 -6.01 -11.20 7.36
C GLY A 53 -6.40 -12.38 8.23
N THR A 54 -5.76 -13.52 7.95
CA THR A 54 -5.95 -14.76 8.69
C THR A 54 -4.66 -15.56 8.67
N PHE A 55 -4.11 -15.91 9.84
CA PHE A 55 -3.07 -16.94 9.91
C PHE A 55 -3.69 -18.30 9.64
N THR A 56 -3.12 -19.04 8.71
CA THR A 56 -3.73 -20.31 8.22
C THR A 56 -3.25 -21.54 8.97
N GLY A 57 -2.09 -21.46 9.61
CA GLY A 57 -1.40 -22.64 10.15
C GLY A 57 -0.67 -23.49 9.10
N ASP A 58 -0.79 -23.14 7.82
CA ASP A 58 -0.08 -23.80 6.72
C ASP A 58 1.29 -23.12 6.51
N ALA A 59 2.37 -23.91 6.57
CA ALA A 59 3.73 -23.41 6.39
C ALA A 59 3.98 -22.87 4.98
N ALA A 60 3.31 -23.38 3.96
CA ALA A 60 3.45 -22.92 2.56
C ALA A 60 2.72 -21.59 2.31
N GLN A 61 1.62 -21.36 2.99
CA GLN A 61 0.82 -20.12 2.92
C GLN A 61 0.40 -19.66 4.31
N PRO A 62 1.35 -19.21 5.14
CA PRO A 62 1.11 -18.99 6.56
C PRO A 62 0.10 -17.88 6.87
N TYR A 63 -0.17 -17.02 5.89
CA TYR A 63 -1.10 -15.92 6.06
C TYR A 63 -1.91 -15.66 4.79
N ARG A 64 -3.22 -15.52 4.94
CA ARG A 64 -4.16 -15.14 3.90
C ARG A 64 -4.49 -13.65 4.05
N PHE A 65 -4.37 -12.91 2.96
CA PHE A 65 -4.71 -11.50 2.87
C PHE A 65 -5.83 -11.31 1.85
N VAL A 66 -6.87 -10.57 2.23
CA VAL A 66 -8.04 -10.31 1.39
C VAL A 66 -8.40 -8.83 1.44
N VAL A 67 -8.78 -8.28 0.29
CA VAL A 67 -9.40 -6.98 0.17
C VAL A 67 -10.90 -7.19 -0.05
N ALA A 68 -11.69 -6.97 1.00
CA ALA A 68 -13.13 -7.12 0.96
C ALA A 68 -13.81 -5.78 0.72
N ARG A 69 -14.92 -5.79 -0.03
CA ARG A 69 -15.79 -4.62 -0.14
C ARG A 69 -16.58 -4.42 1.16
N THR A 70 -16.65 -3.19 1.66
CA THR A 70 -17.31 -2.90 2.96
C THR A 70 -18.83 -2.99 2.90
N SER A 71 -19.44 -2.61 1.76
CA SER A 71 -20.88 -2.66 1.52
C SER A 71 -21.18 -2.55 0.03
N GLU A 72 -22.25 -3.18 -0.41
CA GLU A 72 -22.74 -3.06 -1.79
C GLU A 72 -23.21 -1.65 -2.14
N GLN A 73 -23.77 -0.93 -1.16
CA GLN A 73 -24.24 0.44 -1.31
C GLN A 73 -23.11 1.48 -1.23
N CYS A 74 -21.90 1.09 -0.82
CA CYS A 74 -20.79 2.01 -0.72
C CYS A 74 -20.37 2.52 -2.11
N GLN A 75 -20.37 3.85 -2.26
CA GLN A 75 -19.90 4.52 -3.48
C GLN A 75 -18.44 4.96 -3.31
N PRO A 76 -17.51 4.34 -4.03
CA PRO A 76 -16.09 4.63 -3.84
C PRO A 76 -15.71 5.99 -4.43
N ARG A 77 -14.88 6.71 -3.69
CA ARG A 77 -14.20 7.95 -4.10
C ARG A 77 -12.70 7.73 -4.36
N ALA A 78 -12.25 6.50 -4.21
CA ALA A 78 -10.92 6.02 -4.55
C ALA A 78 -11.02 4.60 -5.11
N LYS A 79 -10.02 4.15 -5.86
CA LYS A 79 -9.95 2.77 -6.36
C LYS A 79 -8.94 1.98 -5.54
N PHE A 80 -9.29 0.73 -5.22
CA PHE A 80 -8.31 -0.24 -4.77
C PHE A 80 -7.90 -1.08 -5.98
N VAL A 81 -6.61 -1.09 -6.30
CA VAL A 81 -6.05 -1.74 -7.49
C VAL A 81 -5.10 -2.87 -7.13
N ASP A 82 -4.92 -3.79 -8.06
CA ASP A 82 -3.99 -4.89 -7.93
C ASP A 82 -2.55 -4.38 -7.82
N PHE A 83 -1.82 -4.81 -6.79
CA PHE A 83 -0.47 -4.35 -6.52
C PHE A 83 0.52 -4.74 -7.63
N ASP A 84 0.44 -5.98 -8.11
CA ASP A 84 1.41 -6.50 -9.07
C ASP A 84 1.23 -5.85 -10.45
N LYS A 85 0.00 -5.43 -10.78
CA LYS A 85 -0.29 -4.65 -12.00
C LYS A 85 0.11 -3.19 -11.86
N ALA A 86 -0.20 -2.58 -10.72
CA ALA A 86 0.09 -1.16 -10.48
C ALA A 86 1.57 -0.89 -10.23
N GLN A 87 2.29 -1.84 -9.61
CA GLN A 87 3.70 -1.72 -9.22
C GLN A 87 4.00 -0.36 -8.57
N PRO A 88 3.34 -0.04 -7.44
CA PRO A 88 3.48 1.25 -6.79
C PRO A 88 4.92 1.52 -6.37
N SER A 89 5.37 2.75 -6.60
CA SER A 89 6.68 3.24 -6.20
C SER A 89 6.65 4.76 -6.07
N GLU A 90 7.54 5.34 -5.28
CA GLU A 90 7.65 6.80 -5.15
C GLU A 90 7.96 7.47 -6.50
N ALA A 91 8.77 6.83 -7.34
CA ALA A 91 9.09 7.33 -8.68
C ALA A 91 7.86 7.47 -9.59
N LYS A 92 6.79 6.70 -9.31
CA LYS A 92 5.50 6.77 -10.00
C LYS A 92 4.48 7.65 -9.28
N GLY A 93 4.90 8.44 -8.27
CA GLY A 93 4.04 9.32 -7.49
C GLY A 93 3.26 8.63 -6.38
N TRP A 94 3.47 7.33 -6.15
CA TRP A 94 2.86 6.62 -5.03
C TRP A 94 3.56 6.97 -3.71
N LYS A 95 2.80 6.94 -2.63
CA LYS A 95 3.31 7.12 -1.26
C LYS A 95 3.05 5.86 -0.46
N LEU A 96 4.03 5.43 0.32
CA LEU A 96 3.82 4.38 1.31
C LEU A 96 2.90 4.95 2.39
N ASN A 97 1.63 4.58 2.34
CA ASN A 97 0.61 5.16 3.21
C ASN A 97 0.61 4.54 4.60
N ASP A 98 0.80 3.21 4.67
CA ASP A 98 0.67 2.49 5.94
C ASP A 98 1.50 1.20 5.93
N VAL A 99 2.06 0.83 7.07
CA VAL A 99 2.70 -0.48 7.30
C VAL A 99 2.06 -1.10 8.53
N ILE A 100 1.36 -2.21 8.32
CA ILE A 100 0.60 -2.91 9.34
C ILE A 100 1.35 -4.20 9.67
N ARG A 101 1.72 -4.37 10.93
CA ARG A 101 2.42 -5.56 11.43
C ARG A 101 1.55 -6.31 12.41
N VAL A 102 1.33 -7.59 12.15
CA VAL A 102 0.51 -8.46 12.97
C VAL A 102 1.30 -9.72 13.31
N PRO A 103 1.69 -9.92 14.57
CA PRO A 103 2.35 -11.14 15.01
C PRO A 103 1.43 -12.34 14.98
N SER A 104 1.99 -13.53 14.73
CA SER A 104 1.27 -14.79 14.91
C SER A 104 1.32 -15.21 16.39
N ALA A 105 0.17 -15.54 16.98
CA ALA A 105 0.12 -16.09 18.33
C ALA A 105 0.72 -17.50 18.39
N ALA A 106 0.57 -18.28 17.33
CA ALA A 106 1.13 -19.63 17.23
C ALA A 106 2.63 -19.65 16.92
N CYS A 107 3.14 -18.58 16.30
CA CYS A 107 4.55 -18.44 15.95
C CYS A 107 5.05 -17.01 16.21
N PRO A 108 5.42 -16.67 17.44
CA PRO A 108 5.77 -15.29 17.84
C PRO A 108 6.97 -14.70 17.08
N THR A 109 7.80 -15.54 16.45
CA THR A 109 8.92 -15.10 15.60
C THR A 109 8.49 -14.73 14.20
N GLN A 110 7.22 -14.96 13.82
CA GLN A 110 6.65 -14.56 12.54
C GLN A 110 5.61 -13.47 12.70
N GLN A 111 5.58 -12.59 11.72
CA GLN A 111 4.55 -11.57 11.60
C GLN A 111 4.12 -11.40 10.14
N ALA A 112 2.85 -11.15 9.94
CA ALA A 112 2.35 -10.64 8.68
C ALA A 112 2.61 -9.13 8.60
N VAL A 113 3.14 -8.68 7.46
CA VAL A 113 3.42 -7.27 7.19
C VAL A 113 2.66 -6.86 5.94
N VAL A 114 1.71 -5.96 6.10
CA VAL A 114 0.92 -5.41 4.99
C VAL A 114 1.36 -3.97 4.74
N ARG A 115 1.86 -3.72 3.54
CA ARG A 115 2.23 -2.39 3.07
C ARG A 115 1.13 -1.85 2.18
N VAL A 116 0.57 -0.73 2.57
CA VAL A 116 -0.50 -0.05 1.83
C VAL A 116 0.08 1.19 1.16
N TRP A 117 -0.12 1.27 -0.15
CA TRP A 117 0.31 2.38 -0.97
C TRP A 117 -0.88 3.22 -1.40
N ARG A 118 -0.66 4.51 -1.55
CA ARG A 118 -1.66 5.48 -2.01
C ARG A 118 -1.08 6.33 -3.14
N LEU A 119 -1.79 6.40 -4.25
CA LEU A 119 -1.54 7.40 -5.30
C LEU A 119 -2.51 8.56 -5.09
N PRO A 120 -2.05 9.72 -4.61
CA PRO A 120 -2.88 10.89 -4.44
C PRO A 120 -3.25 11.48 -5.81
N VAL A 121 -4.36 12.21 -5.84
CA VAL A 121 -4.71 13.05 -6.99
C VAL A 121 -4.39 14.50 -6.63
N GLU A 122 -3.65 15.18 -7.48
CA GLU A 122 -3.24 16.57 -7.25
C GLU A 122 -4.32 17.61 -7.59
N GLN A 123 -5.44 17.18 -8.17
CA GLN A 123 -6.53 18.08 -8.52
C GLN A 123 -7.16 18.66 -7.25
N LYS A 124 -6.97 19.96 -7.06
CA LYS A 124 -7.74 20.73 -6.10
C LYS A 124 -9.20 20.72 -6.57
N LEU A 125 -10.05 19.99 -5.85
CA LEU A 125 -11.50 20.11 -6.00
C LEU A 125 -11.86 21.59 -5.81
N GLN A 126 -12.49 22.20 -6.83
CA GLN A 126 -13.07 23.52 -6.65
C GLN A 126 -14.24 23.37 -5.70
N LEU A 127 -14.09 23.96 -4.54
CA LEU A 127 -15.15 24.02 -3.53
C LEU A 127 -16.01 25.25 -3.81
N ASP A 128 -17.32 25.11 -3.64
CA ASP A 128 -18.25 26.25 -3.66
C ASP A 128 -18.06 27.14 -2.41
N GLY A 129 -18.78 28.24 -2.34
CA GLY A 129 -18.70 29.17 -1.21
C GLY A 129 -19.16 28.58 0.14
N GLN A 130 -19.64 27.33 0.16
CA GLN A 130 -20.03 26.57 1.35
C GLN A 130 -19.02 25.46 1.67
N GLY A 131 -17.90 25.37 0.95
CA GLY A 131 -16.89 24.36 1.12
C GLY A 131 -17.31 22.98 0.61
N GLN A 132 -18.31 22.89 -0.28
CA GLN A 132 -18.80 21.65 -0.85
C GLN A 132 -18.41 21.54 -2.34
N SER A 133 -17.99 20.33 -2.74
CA SER A 133 -17.82 20.01 -4.15
C SER A 133 -19.17 19.58 -4.74
N ARG A 134 -19.78 20.42 -5.56
CA ARG A 134 -21.01 20.09 -6.30
C ARG A 134 -20.63 19.74 -7.74
N ILE A 135 -20.69 18.45 -8.06
CA ILE A 135 -20.67 18.01 -9.45
C ILE A 135 -22.12 17.79 -9.86
N TYR A 136 -22.66 18.67 -10.70
CA TYR A 136 -23.98 18.45 -11.26
C TYR A 136 -23.94 17.26 -12.23
N LEU A 137 -24.95 16.40 -12.19
CA LEU A 137 -25.02 15.18 -13.00
C LEU A 137 -24.78 15.45 -14.49
N GLU A 138 -25.30 16.55 -15.02
CA GLU A 138 -25.11 16.93 -16.43
C GLU A 138 -23.67 17.35 -16.73
N GLU A 139 -23.00 18.01 -15.80
CA GLU A 139 -21.57 18.36 -15.91
C GLU A 139 -20.71 17.10 -15.88
N ALA A 140 -21.00 16.20 -14.95
CA ALA A 140 -20.31 14.91 -14.85
C ALA A 140 -20.47 14.08 -16.13
N LYS A 141 -21.65 14.06 -16.74
CA LYS A 141 -21.89 13.39 -18.01
C LYS A 141 -21.08 14.01 -19.17
N LYS A 142 -21.02 15.35 -19.22
CA LYS A 142 -20.20 16.07 -20.21
C LYS A 142 -18.72 15.80 -20.05
N GLN A 143 -18.21 15.82 -18.82
CA GLN A 143 -16.82 15.51 -18.51
C GLN A 143 -16.46 14.06 -18.85
N ALA A 144 -17.36 13.11 -18.56
CA ALA A 144 -17.20 11.72 -18.94
C ALA A 144 -17.16 11.53 -20.48
N ALA A 145 -18.06 12.20 -21.21
CA ALA A 145 -18.09 12.17 -22.68
C ALA A 145 -16.86 12.81 -23.32
N ALA A 146 -16.27 13.82 -22.66
CA ALA A 146 -15.05 14.49 -23.09
C ALA A 146 -13.76 13.75 -22.67
N GLY A 147 -13.85 12.59 -21.99
CA GLY A 147 -12.71 11.88 -21.43
C GLY A 147 -12.01 12.61 -20.25
N GLN A 148 -12.68 13.61 -19.70
CA GLN A 148 -12.18 14.45 -18.60
C GLN A 148 -12.70 13.99 -17.23
N ILE A 149 -12.89 12.67 -17.03
CA ILE A 149 -13.22 12.14 -15.70
C ILE A 149 -12.05 12.47 -14.80
N ALA A 150 -12.33 13.19 -13.73
CA ALA A 150 -11.33 13.48 -12.72
C ALA A 150 -10.67 12.17 -12.27
N GLU A 151 -9.35 12.11 -12.31
CA GLU A 151 -8.61 10.99 -11.74
C GLU A 151 -8.99 10.88 -10.26
N ILE A 152 -9.29 9.68 -9.81
CA ILE A 152 -9.56 9.42 -8.41
C ILE A 152 -8.35 8.78 -7.73
N PRO A 153 -8.13 9.02 -6.43
CA PRO A 153 -7.03 8.40 -5.71
C PRO A 153 -7.06 6.88 -5.85
N MET A 154 -5.89 6.26 -5.88
CA MET A 154 -5.77 4.82 -5.91
C MET A 154 -5.07 4.30 -4.67
N TYR A 155 -5.45 3.10 -4.25
CA TYR A 155 -4.78 2.33 -3.21
C TYR A 155 -4.36 0.98 -3.76
N ALA A 156 -3.23 0.49 -3.29
CA ALA A 156 -2.75 -0.86 -3.53
C ALA A 156 -2.13 -1.41 -2.25
N ALA A 157 -2.15 -2.71 -2.05
CA ALA A 157 -1.50 -3.31 -0.89
C ALA A 157 -0.78 -4.60 -1.25
N LYS A 158 0.32 -4.85 -0.57
CA LYS A 158 1.08 -6.10 -0.65
C LYS A 158 1.31 -6.65 0.74
N MET A 159 1.12 -7.94 0.90
CA MET A 159 1.40 -8.67 2.12
C MET A 159 2.67 -9.50 1.95
N THR A 160 3.49 -9.52 2.99
CA THR A 160 4.62 -10.42 3.17
C THR A 160 4.55 -11.05 4.56
N VAL A 161 5.10 -12.26 4.72
CA VAL A 161 5.34 -12.83 6.04
C VAL A 161 6.83 -12.69 6.33
N GLU A 162 7.14 -12.05 7.44
CA GLU A 162 8.51 -11.76 7.88
C GLU A 162 8.82 -12.51 9.17
N GLY A 163 10.10 -12.79 9.39
CA GLY A 163 10.58 -13.52 10.56
C GLY A 163 10.82 -15.00 10.29
N LYS A 164 11.30 -15.70 11.32
CA LYS A 164 11.66 -17.12 11.23
C LYS A 164 10.41 -17.98 11.43
N ALA A 165 10.21 -18.96 10.53
CA ALA A 165 9.16 -19.96 10.70
C ALA A 165 9.40 -20.77 11.98
N CYS A 166 8.33 -21.09 12.68
CA CYS A 166 8.38 -22.04 13.78
C CYS A 166 8.45 -23.47 13.24
N PRO A 167 9.08 -24.38 14.00
CA PRO A 167 9.16 -25.79 13.64
C PRO A 167 7.80 -26.45 13.65
#